data_068e76150838f955cd7ca170a47d92cc
#
_entry.id   068e76150838f955cd7ca170a47d92cc
#
_cell.length_a   1.000
_cell.length_b   1.000
_cell.length_c   1.000
_cell.angle_alpha   90.00
_cell.angle_beta   90.00
_cell.angle_gamma   90.00
#
_symmetry.space_group_name_H-M   'P 1'
#
loop_
_entity.id
_entity.type
_entity.pdbx_description
1 polymer ?
#
loop_
_entity_poly.entity_id
_entity_poly.type
_entity_poly.pdbx_seq_one_letter_code
_entity_poly.pdbx_strand_id
1 'polypeptide(L)'
;MSSPASPSSAASLPDEVLDVCSIGFTPIKGTRHQSQPEASFDEHGPVGDRRYCLVDTDTRRVLRTVQNPSLVAVAAEFHGAQLETSLPDGRSVCSAPKTSGEVLTCDYWGRPVAAELMQGPHDALLSSWLGKPVRLAHVPRGDVVFGEPITIVTTASIRDLGERLGHPDLLSEAARFRATLLVETHDPYIEETWNGREMVCGEIRIRVGGPIPRCAVMDLHPVTGARGSRLLKSLAAYRPRNDAGEPHFGVYGQVIDASRG
;
A
#
# COMPACT_ATOMS: atom_id res chain seq x y z
N MET A 1 -31.30 45.37 28.27
CA MET A 1 -31.53 43.99 27.73
C MET A 1 -30.75 43.86 26.44
N SER A 2 -29.54 43.35 26.50
CA SER A 2 -28.66 43.21 25.33
C SER A 2 -28.75 41.76 24.86
N SER A 3 -29.18 41.55 23.60
CA SER A 3 -29.19 40.24 22.94
C SER A 3 -27.77 39.73 22.72
N PRO A 4 -27.51 38.41 22.91
CA PRO A 4 -26.22 37.84 22.55
C PRO A 4 -26.10 37.68 21.02
N ALA A 5 -24.96 38.06 20.50
CA ALA A 5 -24.57 37.88 19.13
C ALA A 5 -24.45 36.36 18.81
N SER A 6 -25.06 35.94 17.71
CA SER A 6 -24.91 34.57 17.17
C SER A 6 -23.47 34.29 16.78
N PRO A 7 -22.96 33.07 16.95
CA PRO A 7 -21.61 32.73 16.51
C PRO A 7 -21.56 32.77 14.98
N SER A 8 -20.55 33.46 14.48
CA SER A 8 -20.18 33.52 13.05
C SER A 8 -19.97 32.11 12.52
N SER A 9 -20.68 31.75 11.47
CA SER A 9 -20.43 30.56 10.64
C SER A 9 -18.99 30.64 10.15
N ALA A 10 -18.14 29.76 10.64
CA ALA A 10 -16.82 29.56 10.06
C ALA A 10 -17.01 29.12 8.60
N ALA A 11 -16.64 29.99 7.67
CA ALA A 11 -16.59 29.66 6.25
C ALA A 11 -15.66 28.47 6.10
N SER A 12 -16.19 27.30 5.68
CA SER A 12 -15.36 26.15 5.31
C SER A 12 -14.44 26.61 4.17
N LEU A 13 -13.13 26.44 4.37
CA LEU A 13 -12.18 26.60 3.27
C LEU A 13 -12.59 25.69 2.11
N PRO A 14 -12.40 26.13 0.86
CA PRO A 14 -12.73 25.29 -0.29
C PRO A 14 -11.97 23.96 -0.18
N ASP A 15 -12.67 22.86 -0.49
CA ASP A 15 -12.08 21.54 -0.48
C ASP A 15 -10.88 21.51 -1.45
N GLU A 16 -9.73 21.13 -0.96
CA GLU A 16 -8.54 20.99 -1.78
C GLU A 16 -8.60 19.62 -2.48
N VAL A 17 -8.65 19.63 -3.80
CA VAL A 17 -8.78 18.45 -4.65
C VAL A 17 -7.41 17.93 -5.02
N LEU A 18 -7.18 16.63 -4.84
CA LEU A 18 -5.97 15.94 -5.28
C LEU A 18 -6.09 15.52 -6.75
N ASP A 19 -5.06 15.84 -7.53
CA ASP A 19 -4.92 15.33 -8.89
C ASP A 19 -4.24 13.94 -8.85
N VAL A 20 -5.06 12.88 -8.87
CA VAL A 20 -4.61 11.51 -8.70
C VAL A 20 -4.24 10.88 -10.05
N CYS A 21 -2.95 10.59 -10.25
CA CYS A 21 -2.44 9.93 -11.45
C CYS A 21 -2.74 8.43 -11.47
N SER A 22 -2.73 7.78 -10.31
CA SER A 22 -3.01 6.33 -10.21
C SER A 22 -3.36 5.91 -8.80
N ILE A 23 -4.14 4.82 -8.71
CA ILE A 23 -4.53 4.16 -7.48
C ILE A 23 -3.75 2.85 -7.37
N GLY A 24 -2.98 2.72 -6.30
CA GLY A 24 -2.18 1.53 -6.04
C GLY A 24 -2.99 0.40 -5.44
N PHE A 25 -2.75 -0.83 -5.89
CA PHE A 25 -3.54 -1.99 -5.53
C PHE A 25 -2.68 -3.27 -5.43
N THR A 26 -2.96 -4.11 -4.45
CA THR A 26 -2.23 -5.36 -4.21
C THR A 26 -3.14 -6.40 -3.57
N PRO A 27 -3.82 -7.28 -4.32
CA PRO A 27 -4.77 -8.27 -3.78
C PRO A 27 -4.19 -9.19 -2.70
N ILE A 28 -2.96 -9.65 -2.89
CA ILE A 28 -2.22 -10.47 -1.92
C ILE A 28 -1.10 -9.61 -1.34
N LYS A 29 -1.10 -9.41 -0.03
CA LYS A 29 -0.06 -8.63 0.64
C LYS A 29 1.36 -9.07 0.24
N GLY A 30 2.17 -8.11 -0.18
CA GLY A 30 3.58 -8.34 -0.51
C GLY A 30 3.86 -8.67 -1.97
N THR A 31 2.86 -9.05 -2.75
CA THR A 31 2.99 -9.28 -4.19
C THR A 31 3.17 -7.96 -4.96
N ARG A 32 3.27 -8.04 -6.27
CA ARG A 32 3.44 -6.88 -7.16
C ARG A 32 2.40 -5.81 -6.84
N HIS A 33 2.88 -4.59 -6.70
CA HIS A 33 2.02 -3.44 -6.59
C HIS A 33 1.61 -3.00 -7.99
N GLN A 34 0.30 -2.86 -8.20
CA GLN A 34 -0.29 -2.54 -9.48
C GLN A 34 -0.95 -1.16 -9.43
N SER A 35 -1.12 -0.56 -10.58
CA SER A 35 -1.85 0.68 -10.77
C SER A 35 -3.22 0.36 -11.36
N GLN A 36 -4.26 0.97 -10.78
CA GLN A 36 -5.63 0.87 -11.25
C GLN A 36 -6.14 2.27 -11.63
N PRO A 37 -6.92 2.41 -12.70
CA PRO A 37 -7.51 3.69 -13.07
C PRO A 37 -8.63 4.11 -12.12
N GLU A 38 -9.35 3.13 -11.59
CA GLU A 38 -10.51 3.32 -10.73
C GLU A 38 -10.51 2.29 -9.60
N ALA A 39 -11.05 2.67 -8.44
CA ALA A 39 -11.29 1.77 -7.33
C ALA A 39 -12.40 2.31 -6.43
N SER A 40 -13.24 1.44 -5.90
CA SER A 40 -14.11 1.77 -4.77
C SER A 40 -13.30 1.79 -3.48
N PHE A 41 -13.69 2.65 -2.55
CA PHE A 41 -13.00 2.80 -1.27
C PHE A 41 -13.96 2.57 -0.11
N ASP A 42 -13.41 2.12 1.01
CA ASP A 42 -14.02 2.15 2.33
C ASP A 42 -13.02 2.74 3.34
N GLU A 43 -13.33 2.71 4.63
CA GLU A 43 -12.46 3.21 5.71
C GLU A 43 -11.10 2.52 5.76
N HIS A 44 -10.95 1.35 5.13
CA HIS A 44 -9.70 0.59 5.05
C HIS A 44 -8.93 0.79 3.73
N GLY A 45 -9.32 1.76 2.89
CA GLY A 45 -8.70 2.05 1.61
C GLY A 45 -9.36 1.35 0.43
N PRO A 46 -8.65 1.10 -0.70
CA PRO A 46 -9.24 0.47 -1.87
C PRO A 46 -9.85 -0.89 -1.57
N VAL A 47 -11.11 -1.11 -1.98
CA VAL A 47 -11.83 -2.36 -1.72
C VAL A 47 -11.14 -3.52 -2.44
N GLY A 48 -10.76 -4.54 -1.68
CA GLY A 48 -10.02 -5.70 -2.19
C GLY A 48 -8.49 -5.59 -2.04
N ASP A 49 -7.95 -4.41 -1.75
CA ASP A 49 -6.52 -4.28 -1.48
C ASP A 49 -6.14 -5.07 -0.23
N ARG A 50 -5.05 -5.85 -0.34
CA ARG A 50 -4.52 -6.74 0.73
C ARG A 50 -5.60 -7.61 1.39
N ARG A 51 -6.60 -8.02 0.60
CA ARG A 51 -7.65 -8.94 1.04
C ARG A 51 -7.07 -10.28 1.49
N TYR A 52 -5.96 -10.67 0.87
CA TYR A 52 -5.24 -11.89 1.20
C TYR A 52 -3.81 -11.60 1.65
N CYS A 53 -3.27 -12.53 2.42
CA CYS A 53 -1.85 -12.58 2.72
C CYS A 53 -1.34 -14.03 2.60
N LEU A 54 -0.03 -14.21 2.63
CA LEU A 54 0.57 -15.52 2.78
C LEU A 54 1.02 -15.71 4.22
N VAL A 55 0.72 -16.88 4.76
CA VAL A 55 1.14 -17.27 6.10
C VAL A 55 2.07 -18.48 6.04
N ASP A 56 3.09 -18.44 6.86
CA ASP A 56 3.93 -19.57 7.21
C ASP A 56 3.26 -20.25 8.41
N THR A 57 2.73 -21.46 8.18
CA THR A 57 1.94 -22.17 9.19
C THR A 57 2.79 -22.73 10.33
N ASP A 58 4.06 -23.05 10.07
CA ASP A 58 4.96 -23.60 11.07
C ASP A 58 5.37 -22.54 12.09
N THR A 59 5.67 -21.33 11.59
CA THR A 59 6.07 -20.19 12.44
C THR A 59 4.89 -19.31 12.87
N ARG A 60 3.69 -19.52 12.31
CA ARG A 60 2.50 -18.71 12.51
C ARG A 60 2.75 -17.22 12.26
N ARG A 61 3.36 -16.91 11.12
CA ARG A 61 3.70 -15.54 10.72
C ARG A 61 3.15 -15.19 9.36
N VAL A 62 2.64 -13.97 9.26
CA VAL A 62 2.33 -13.35 7.96
C VAL A 62 3.65 -13.01 7.25
N LEU A 63 3.79 -13.42 5.99
CA LEU A 63 5.00 -13.14 5.22
C LEU A 63 5.19 -11.64 5.00
N ARG A 64 6.42 -11.18 5.19
CA ARG A 64 6.82 -9.79 4.99
C ARG A 64 7.68 -9.67 3.72
N THR A 65 7.41 -8.67 2.89
CA THR A 65 8.08 -8.45 1.59
C THR A 65 9.59 -8.30 1.73
N VAL A 66 10.04 -7.59 2.78
CA VAL A 66 11.49 -7.36 3.01
C VAL A 66 12.27 -8.67 3.22
N GLN A 67 11.63 -9.68 3.78
CA GLN A 67 12.21 -11.01 4.03
C GLN A 67 11.97 -11.97 2.85
N ASN A 68 10.95 -11.70 2.03
CA ASN A 68 10.55 -12.52 0.89
C ASN A 68 10.44 -11.64 -0.37
N PRO A 69 11.56 -11.06 -0.86
CA PRO A 69 11.55 -10.10 -1.96
C PRO A 69 11.00 -10.67 -3.27
N SER A 70 11.11 -11.98 -3.50
CA SER A 70 10.55 -12.67 -4.65
C SER A 70 9.02 -12.57 -4.76
N LEU A 71 8.32 -12.23 -3.67
CA LEU A 71 6.88 -11.93 -3.71
C LEU A 71 6.55 -10.77 -4.65
N VAL A 72 7.42 -9.76 -4.75
CA VAL A 72 7.20 -8.61 -5.63
C VAL A 72 7.07 -9.02 -7.09
N ALA A 73 7.69 -10.13 -7.48
CA ALA A 73 7.61 -10.64 -8.85
C ALA A 73 6.27 -11.34 -9.17
N VAL A 74 5.49 -11.71 -8.16
CA VAL A 74 4.19 -12.36 -8.32
C VAL A 74 3.14 -11.31 -8.64
N ALA A 75 2.42 -11.44 -9.76
CA ALA A 75 1.22 -10.67 -10.05
C ALA A 75 -0.01 -11.35 -9.44
N ALA A 76 -0.95 -10.54 -8.94
CA ALA A 76 -2.21 -11.04 -8.41
C ALA A 76 -3.35 -10.11 -8.84
N GLU A 77 -4.41 -10.63 -9.47
CA GLU A 77 -5.51 -9.85 -10.02
C GLU A 77 -6.86 -10.49 -9.70
N PHE A 78 -7.87 -9.65 -9.54
CA PHE A 78 -9.25 -10.13 -9.40
C PHE A 78 -9.97 -10.11 -10.75
N HIS A 79 -10.65 -11.20 -11.07
CA HIS A 79 -11.60 -11.33 -12.16
C HIS A 79 -12.96 -11.73 -11.58
N GLY A 80 -13.72 -10.73 -11.15
CA GLY A 80 -14.91 -10.94 -10.32
C GLY A 80 -14.57 -11.62 -8.99
N ALA A 81 -15.12 -12.80 -8.74
CA ALA A 81 -14.84 -13.58 -7.53
C ALA A 81 -13.55 -14.44 -7.63
N GLN A 82 -12.95 -14.53 -8.82
CA GLN A 82 -11.73 -15.31 -9.01
C GLN A 82 -10.50 -14.46 -8.70
N LEU A 83 -9.50 -15.08 -8.13
CA LEU A 83 -8.16 -14.55 -7.94
C LEU A 83 -7.22 -15.24 -8.95
N GLU A 84 -6.64 -14.49 -9.83
CA GLU A 84 -5.54 -14.95 -10.65
C GLU A 84 -4.22 -14.61 -9.97
N THR A 85 -3.30 -15.58 -9.96
CA THR A 85 -1.94 -15.40 -9.45
C THR A 85 -0.98 -15.91 -10.50
N SER A 86 -0.09 -15.04 -10.99
CA SER A 86 0.84 -15.32 -12.09
C SER A 86 2.28 -15.13 -11.68
N LEU A 87 3.15 -16.04 -12.05
CA LEU A 87 4.58 -16.04 -11.80
C LEU A 87 5.37 -15.54 -13.01
N PRO A 88 6.60 -15.03 -12.82
CA PRO A 88 7.45 -14.57 -13.92
C PRO A 88 7.83 -15.67 -14.93
N ASP A 89 7.79 -16.92 -14.52
CA ASP A 89 8.11 -18.08 -15.38
C ASP A 89 6.92 -18.54 -16.26
N GLY A 90 5.79 -17.80 -16.22
CA GLY A 90 4.60 -18.07 -17.02
C GLY A 90 3.60 -19.01 -16.36
N ARG A 91 3.93 -19.62 -15.22
CA ARG A 91 2.94 -20.41 -14.46
C ARG A 91 1.90 -19.49 -13.84
N SER A 92 0.64 -19.88 -13.92
CA SER A 92 -0.46 -19.16 -13.31
C SER A 92 -1.55 -20.08 -12.78
N VAL A 93 -2.35 -19.57 -11.86
CA VAL A 93 -3.59 -20.19 -11.39
C VAL A 93 -4.65 -19.11 -11.30
N CYS A 94 -5.88 -19.46 -11.71
CA CYS A 94 -7.06 -18.61 -11.61
C CYS A 94 -8.18 -19.42 -10.96
N SER A 95 -8.58 -19.07 -9.75
CA SER A 95 -9.67 -19.73 -9.04
C SER A 95 -10.27 -18.83 -7.97
N ALA A 96 -11.52 -19.08 -7.59
CA ALA A 96 -12.12 -18.44 -6.42
C ALA A 96 -11.58 -19.12 -5.15
N PRO A 97 -10.79 -18.44 -4.30
CA PRO A 97 -10.35 -19.01 -3.04
C PRO A 97 -11.54 -19.33 -2.14
N LYS A 98 -11.58 -20.55 -1.61
CA LYS A 98 -12.63 -21.00 -0.70
C LYS A 98 -12.09 -21.12 0.71
N THR A 99 -12.89 -20.79 1.71
CA THR A 99 -12.47 -20.98 3.10
C THR A 99 -12.24 -22.47 3.39
N SER A 100 -11.21 -22.76 4.19
CA SER A 100 -11.00 -24.10 4.75
C SER A 100 -11.79 -24.31 6.05
N GLY A 101 -12.31 -23.23 6.64
CA GLY A 101 -12.90 -23.24 7.99
C GLY A 101 -11.85 -23.16 9.12
N GLU A 102 -10.55 -23.20 8.78
CA GLU A 102 -9.47 -23.09 9.74
C GLU A 102 -9.01 -21.65 9.88
N VAL A 103 -8.94 -21.14 11.11
CA VAL A 103 -8.43 -19.80 11.43
C VAL A 103 -7.19 -19.93 12.31
N LEU A 104 -6.08 -19.35 11.85
CA LEU A 104 -4.83 -19.28 12.61
C LEU A 104 -4.63 -17.86 13.15
N THR A 105 -4.25 -17.75 14.42
CA THR A 105 -3.69 -16.49 14.92
C THR A 105 -2.23 -16.41 14.52
N CYS A 106 -1.91 -15.45 13.64
CA CYS A 106 -0.57 -15.24 13.09
C CYS A 106 0.02 -13.92 13.58
N ASP A 107 1.35 -13.88 13.75
CA ASP A 107 2.05 -12.63 14.04
C ASP A 107 2.24 -11.79 12.78
N TYR A 108 1.90 -10.51 12.89
CA TYR A 108 2.23 -9.48 11.91
C TYR A 108 2.83 -8.26 12.60
N TRP A 109 4.15 -8.15 12.63
CA TRP A 109 4.88 -7.07 13.30
C TRP A 109 4.54 -6.93 14.80
N GLY A 110 4.44 -8.06 15.51
CA GLY A 110 4.08 -8.09 16.93
C GLY A 110 2.58 -7.93 17.20
N ARG A 111 1.75 -7.82 16.16
CA ARG A 111 0.28 -7.79 16.28
C ARG A 111 -0.30 -9.15 15.95
N PRO A 112 -1.26 -9.68 16.72
CA PRO A 112 -1.99 -10.87 16.34
C PRO A 112 -2.98 -10.56 15.21
N VAL A 113 -3.01 -11.41 14.17
CA VAL A 113 -3.94 -11.32 13.05
C VAL A 113 -4.65 -12.66 12.91
N ALA A 114 -5.99 -12.62 12.81
CA ALA A 114 -6.81 -13.78 12.52
C ALA A 114 -6.73 -14.09 11.01
N ALA A 115 -6.00 -15.12 10.64
CA ALA A 115 -5.80 -15.55 9.26
C ALA A 115 -6.66 -16.77 8.96
N GLU A 116 -7.75 -16.58 8.20
CA GLU A 116 -8.60 -17.67 7.72
C GLU A 116 -7.93 -18.35 6.52
N LEU A 117 -7.54 -19.61 6.69
CA LEU A 117 -6.83 -20.33 5.63
C LEU A 117 -7.78 -20.62 4.45
N MET A 118 -7.28 -20.37 3.26
CA MET A 118 -8.00 -20.64 2.03
C MET A 118 -7.63 -22.01 1.45
N GLN A 119 -8.55 -22.60 0.69
CA GLN A 119 -8.31 -23.77 -0.14
C GLN A 119 -8.23 -23.36 -1.60
N GLY A 120 -7.32 -23.98 -2.33
CA GLY A 120 -7.17 -23.74 -3.76
C GLY A 120 -5.76 -24.00 -4.26
N PRO A 121 -5.53 -23.83 -5.55
CA PRO A 121 -4.25 -24.13 -6.19
C PRO A 121 -3.17 -23.08 -5.89
N HIS A 122 -3.52 -21.93 -5.30
CA HIS A 122 -2.60 -20.83 -5.02
C HIS A 122 -1.49 -21.23 -4.05
N ASP A 123 -1.80 -22.06 -3.03
CA ASP A 123 -0.83 -22.52 -2.04
C ASP A 123 0.32 -23.30 -2.70
N ALA A 124 0.00 -24.23 -3.58
CA ALA A 124 0.99 -25.04 -4.28
C ALA A 124 1.86 -24.19 -5.21
N LEU A 125 1.24 -23.28 -5.98
CA LEU A 125 1.95 -22.38 -6.88
C LEU A 125 2.93 -21.49 -6.09
N LEU A 126 2.45 -20.83 -5.04
CA LEU A 126 3.23 -19.87 -4.26
C LEU A 126 4.29 -20.54 -3.38
N SER A 127 4.00 -21.71 -2.83
CA SER A 127 4.99 -22.53 -2.11
C SER A 127 6.14 -22.94 -3.03
N SER A 128 5.82 -23.38 -4.25
CA SER A 128 6.83 -23.74 -5.27
C SER A 128 7.71 -22.53 -5.63
N TRP A 129 7.12 -21.35 -5.79
CA TRP A 129 7.85 -20.12 -6.12
C TRP A 129 8.76 -19.65 -4.98
N LEU A 130 8.27 -19.72 -3.74
CA LEU A 130 9.00 -19.26 -2.56
C LEU A 130 10.00 -20.29 -2.03
N GLY A 131 9.97 -21.53 -2.53
CA GLY A 131 10.82 -22.62 -2.06
C GLY A 131 10.55 -23.05 -0.60
N LYS A 132 9.35 -22.75 -0.08
CA LYS A 132 8.92 -23.11 1.27
C LYS A 132 7.39 -23.24 1.35
N PRO A 133 6.87 -24.05 2.30
CA PRO A 133 5.42 -24.15 2.50
C PRO A 133 4.82 -22.81 2.92
N VAL A 134 3.78 -22.38 2.21
CA VAL A 134 2.96 -21.21 2.57
C VAL A 134 1.50 -21.50 2.28
N ARG A 135 0.62 -20.83 2.99
CA ARG A 135 -0.82 -20.89 2.77
C ARG A 135 -1.36 -19.50 2.44
N LEU A 136 -2.25 -19.43 1.47
CA LEU A 136 -3.07 -18.25 1.23
C LEU A 136 -4.08 -18.12 2.38
N ALA A 137 -4.20 -16.94 2.94
CA ALA A 137 -5.16 -16.65 4.00
C ALA A 137 -5.94 -15.37 3.70
N HIS A 138 -7.22 -15.38 3.99
CA HIS A 138 -8.06 -14.20 4.07
C HIS A 138 -7.89 -13.56 5.45
N VAL A 139 -7.83 -12.25 5.49
CA VAL A 139 -7.69 -11.50 6.75
C VAL A 139 -8.73 -10.38 6.81
N PRO A 140 -9.14 -9.94 8.00
CA PRO A 140 -9.97 -8.76 8.14
C PRO A 140 -9.30 -7.55 7.47
N ARG A 141 -10.14 -6.67 6.91
CA ARG A 141 -9.65 -5.46 6.24
C ARG A 141 -8.82 -4.60 7.19
N GLY A 142 -7.67 -4.14 6.72
CA GLY A 142 -6.75 -3.32 7.51
C GLY A 142 -5.72 -4.10 8.35
N ASP A 143 -5.98 -5.35 8.72
CA ASP A 143 -5.14 -6.10 9.67
C ASP A 143 -3.69 -6.33 9.18
N VAL A 144 -3.49 -6.41 7.88
CA VAL A 144 -2.15 -6.58 7.29
C VAL A 144 -1.63 -5.33 6.57
N VAL A 145 -2.24 -4.19 6.86
CA VAL A 145 -1.72 -2.87 6.47
C VAL A 145 -0.71 -2.40 7.52
N PHE A 146 0.40 -1.83 7.07
CA PHE A 146 1.39 -1.20 7.95
C PHE A 146 1.12 0.31 8.00
N GLY A 147 0.82 0.82 9.17
CA GLY A 147 0.42 2.22 9.36
C GLY A 147 -1.04 2.45 8.96
N GLU A 148 -1.30 3.53 8.24
CA GLU A 148 -2.66 3.94 7.85
C GLU A 148 -3.10 3.31 6.52
N PRO A 149 -4.43 3.26 6.24
CA PRO A 149 -4.98 2.61 5.06
C PRO A 149 -4.61 3.32 3.74
N ILE A 150 -4.43 4.63 3.77
CA ILE A 150 -4.01 5.42 2.62
C ILE A 150 -2.55 5.81 2.77
N THR A 151 -1.82 5.70 1.67
CA THR A 151 -0.46 6.23 1.54
C THR A 151 -0.39 7.09 0.29
N ILE A 152 0.15 8.30 0.40
CA ILE A 152 0.24 9.27 -0.67
C ILE A 152 1.71 9.53 -0.98
N VAL A 153 2.05 9.48 -2.25
CA VAL A 153 3.36 9.92 -2.77
C VAL A 153 3.10 10.83 -3.95
N THR A 154 3.92 11.87 -4.11
CA THR A 154 3.74 12.81 -5.21
C THR A 154 4.75 12.58 -6.33
N THR A 155 4.36 12.92 -7.56
CA THR A 155 5.21 12.78 -8.74
C THR A 155 6.45 13.66 -8.65
N ALA A 156 6.31 14.89 -8.12
CA ALA A 156 7.45 15.80 -7.93
C ALA A 156 8.48 15.25 -6.95
N SER A 157 8.03 14.62 -5.83
CA SER A 157 8.93 14.00 -4.86
C SER A 157 9.70 12.82 -5.46
N ILE A 158 9.05 12.01 -6.32
CA ILE A 158 9.73 10.91 -7.01
C ILE A 158 10.74 11.44 -8.03
N ARG A 159 10.39 12.50 -8.78
CA ARG A 159 11.32 13.14 -9.75
C ARG A 159 12.55 13.70 -9.05
N ASP A 160 12.38 14.46 -7.96
CA ASP A 160 13.51 14.99 -7.18
C ASP A 160 14.43 13.87 -6.66
N LEU A 161 13.87 12.79 -6.14
CA LEU A 161 14.65 11.63 -5.72
C LEU A 161 15.41 10.99 -6.91
N GLY A 162 14.73 10.86 -8.05
CA GLY A 162 15.33 10.34 -9.28
C GLY A 162 16.51 11.19 -9.77
N GLU A 163 16.36 12.50 -9.81
CA GLU A 163 17.41 13.44 -10.18
C GLU A 163 18.63 13.34 -9.27
N ARG A 164 18.42 13.29 -7.96
CA ARG A 164 19.50 13.11 -6.95
C ARG A 164 20.26 11.81 -7.10
N LEU A 165 19.63 10.79 -7.65
CA LEU A 165 20.23 9.47 -7.89
C LEU A 165 20.84 9.30 -9.27
N GLY A 166 20.66 10.28 -10.18
CA GLY A 166 20.97 10.10 -11.59
C GLY A 166 20.09 9.03 -12.27
N HIS A 167 18.86 8.86 -11.80
CA HIS A 167 17.86 7.92 -12.30
C HIS A 167 16.61 8.68 -12.76
N PRO A 168 16.66 9.38 -13.89
CA PRO A 168 15.58 10.29 -14.33
C PRO A 168 14.23 9.56 -14.56
N ASP A 169 14.28 8.27 -14.87
CA ASP A 169 13.08 7.46 -15.15
C ASP A 169 12.44 6.86 -13.88
N LEU A 170 12.86 7.27 -12.67
CA LEU A 170 12.37 6.69 -11.41
C LEU A 170 10.84 6.76 -11.28
N LEU A 171 10.19 7.77 -11.88
CA LEU A 171 8.74 7.89 -11.87
C LEU A 171 8.06 6.71 -12.59
N SER A 172 8.67 6.14 -13.62
CA SER A 172 8.14 4.93 -14.28
C SER A 172 8.16 3.70 -13.36
N GLU A 173 8.95 3.76 -12.29
CA GLU A 173 9.05 2.73 -11.26
C GLU A 173 8.31 3.11 -9.95
N ALA A 174 7.33 4.03 -10.02
CA ALA A 174 6.58 4.53 -8.85
C ALA A 174 5.97 3.41 -7.98
N ALA A 175 5.67 2.25 -8.57
CA ALA A 175 5.20 1.06 -7.86
C ALA A 175 6.16 0.57 -6.73
N ARG A 176 7.43 0.99 -6.73
CA ARG A 176 8.39 0.73 -5.63
C ARG A 176 7.93 1.31 -4.31
N PHE A 177 7.30 2.48 -4.37
CA PHE A 177 6.84 3.20 -3.19
C PHE A 177 5.55 2.62 -2.61
N ARG A 178 4.84 1.76 -3.37
CA ARG A 178 3.62 1.05 -2.98
C ARG A 178 2.57 2.01 -2.42
N ALA A 179 2.48 3.19 -3.02
CA ALA A 179 1.54 4.21 -2.62
C ALA A 179 0.11 3.84 -3.02
N THR A 180 -0.85 4.09 -2.14
CA THR A 180 -2.28 3.97 -2.47
C THR A 180 -2.68 5.03 -3.49
N LEU A 181 -2.18 6.26 -3.33
CA LEU A 181 -2.42 7.36 -4.25
C LEU A 181 -1.09 7.94 -4.74
N LEU A 182 -0.90 7.95 -6.05
CA LEU A 182 0.13 8.75 -6.70
C LEU A 182 -0.52 10.05 -7.17
N VAL A 183 -0.06 11.18 -6.64
CA VAL A 183 -0.68 12.50 -6.86
C VAL A 183 0.27 13.38 -7.67
N GLU A 184 -0.26 14.07 -8.70
CA GLU A 184 0.53 15.04 -9.47
C GLU A 184 0.75 16.31 -8.65
N THR A 185 1.99 16.76 -8.60
CA THR A 185 2.37 18.04 -7.97
C THR A 185 3.55 18.65 -8.71
N HIS A 186 3.75 19.96 -8.49
CA HIS A 186 4.90 20.69 -9.05
C HIS A 186 6.08 20.74 -8.06
N ASP A 187 5.79 20.90 -6.77
CA ASP A 187 6.78 21.05 -5.74
C ASP A 187 7.06 19.71 -5.05
N PRO A 188 8.33 19.30 -4.93
CA PRO A 188 8.68 18.08 -4.21
C PRO A 188 8.40 18.24 -2.71
N TYR A 189 7.92 17.15 -2.09
CA TYR A 189 7.62 17.04 -0.65
C TYR A 189 6.51 17.97 -0.16
N ILE A 190 5.72 18.58 -1.06
CA ILE A 190 4.58 19.43 -0.70
C ILE A 190 3.54 18.66 0.12
N GLU A 191 3.43 17.34 -0.11
CA GLU A 191 2.52 16.46 0.62
C GLU A 191 2.76 16.47 2.13
N GLU A 192 3.96 16.78 2.58
CA GLU A 192 4.28 16.84 4.02
C GLU A 192 3.65 18.05 4.73
N THR A 193 3.29 19.08 3.95
CA THR A 193 2.59 20.27 4.47
C THR A 193 1.09 20.04 4.64
N TRP A 194 0.58 18.91 4.15
CA TRP A 194 -0.86 18.59 4.20
C TRP A 194 -1.29 17.90 5.50
N ASN A 195 -0.39 17.61 6.40
CA ASN A 195 -0.70 16.91 7.66
C ASN A 195 -1.85 17.58 8.42
N GLY A 196 -2.88 16.79 8.74
CA GLY A 196 -4.11 17.22 9.41
C GLY A 196 -5.15 17.86 8.48
N ARG A 197 -4.84 18.13 7.21
CA ARG A 197 -5.79 18.70 6.24
C ARG A 197 -6.73 17.62 5.71
N GLU A 198 -7.93 18.05 5.34
CA GLU A 198 -8.90 17.24 4.62
C GLU A 198 -8.82 17.55 3.14
N MET A 199 -8.77 16.52 2.31
CA MET A 199 -8.62 16.63 0.87
C MET A 199 -9.62 15.73 0.16
N VAL A 200 -10.05 16.14 -1.01
CA VAL A 200 -10.96 15.39 -1.86
C VAL A 200 -10.16 14.62 -2.92
N CYS A 201 -10.50 13.36 -3.09
CA CYS A 201 -9.94 12.49 -4.10
C CYS A 201 -11.09 11.75 -4.80
N GLY A 202 -11.53 12.25 -5.96
CA GLY A 202 -12.75 11.76 -6.61
C GLY A 202 -13.96 11.89 -5.69
N GLU A 203 -14.59 10.76 -5.35
CA GLU A 203 -15.79 10.72 -4.49
C GLU A 203 -15.47 10.51 -3.01
N ILE A 204 -14.20 10.36 -2.64
CA ILE A 204 -13.79 10.16 -1.25
C ILE A 204 -13.18 11.43 -0.66
N ARG A 205 -13.35 11.56 0.66
CA ARG A 205 -12.66 12.56 1.46
C ARG A 205 -11.64 11.85 2.35
N ILE A 206 -10.42 12.34 2.34
CA ILE A 206 -9.32 11.81 3.15
C ILE A 206 -8.78 12.88 4.09
N ARG A 207 -8.40 12.47 5.30
CA ARG A 207 -7.58 13.28 6.20
C ARG A 207 -6.14 12.85 6.06
N VAL A 208 -5.28 13.78 5.67
CA VAL A 208 -3.84 13.51 5.52
C VAL A 208 -3.19 13.41 6.90
N GLY A 209 -2.37 12.38 7.06
CA GLY A 209 -1.65 12.08 8.27
C GLY A 209 -0.17 12.46 8.21
N GLY A 210 0.61 11.91 9.12
CA GLY A 210 2.04 12.13 9.21
C GLY A 210 2.86 11.47 8.10
N PRO A 211 4.18 11.72 8.09
CA PRO A 211 5.09 11.18 7.07
C PRO A 211 5.26 9.67 7.19
N ILE A 212 5.53 9.01 6.05
CA ILE A 212 5.76 7.57 5.98
C ILE A 212 7.24 7.25 6.19
N PRO A 213 7.61 6.50 7.24
CA PRO A 213 8.96 5.95 7.37
C PRO A 213 9.18 4.85 6.33
N ARG A 214 10.29 4.89 5.61
CA ARG A 214 10.59 3.98 4.51
C ARG A 214 11.60 2.91 4.89
N CYS A 215 11.36 1.71 4.39
CA CYS A 215 12.21 0.54 4.60
C CYS A 215 12.79 0.02 3.27
N ALA A 216 13.63 -1.02 3.34
CA ALA A 216 14.34 -1.58 2.19
C ALA A 216 13.44 -2.18 1.09
N VAL A 217 12.13 -2.23 1.25
CA VAL A 217 11.21 -2.68 0.19
C VAL A 217 11.28 -1.77 -1.02
N MET A 218 11.50 -0.47 -0.84
CA MET A 218 11.63 0.48 -1.95
C MET A 218 12.88 0.24 -2.83
N ASP A 219 13.90 -0.47 -2.31
CA ASP A 219 15.09 -0.84 -3.08
C ASP A 219 14.86 -2.04 -4.01
N LEU A 220 13.71 -2.71 -3.90
CA LEU A 220 13.37 -3.83 -4.76
C LEU A 220 12.85 -3.32 -6.11
N HIS A 221 13.29 -3.96 -7.19
CA HIS A 221 12.72 -3.68 -8.51
C HIS A 221 11.23 -4.04 -8.52
N PRO A 222 10.31 -3.14 -8.96
CA PRO A 222 8.87 -3.30 -8.72
C PRO A 222 8.22 -4.47 -9.47
N VAL A 223 8.91 -5.01 -10.48
CA VAL A 223 8.42 -6.13 -11.30
C VAL A 223 9.11 -7.45 -10.93
N THR A 224 10.42 -7.41 -10.67
CA THR A 224 11.22 -8.64 -10.48
C THR A 224 11.53 -8.96 -9.02
N GLY A 225 11.36 -7.99 -8.12
CA GLY A 225 11.79 -8.11 -6.73
C GLY A 225 13.32 -8.13 -6.53
N ALA A 226 14.08 -7.94 -7.61
CA ALA A 226 15.54 -7.92 -7.53
C ALA A 226 16.02 -6.73 -6.69
N ARG A 227 17.05 -6.95 -5.89
CA ARG A 227 17.76 -5.89 -5.15
C ARG A 227 18.77 -5.24 -6.08
N GLY A 228 18.89 -3.93 -6.07
CA GLY A 228 19.85 -3.24 -6.96
C GLY A 228 19.90 -1.73 -6.80
N SER A 229 18.82 -1.12 -6.38
CA SER A 229 18.77 0.32 -6.12
C SER A 229 19.26 0.63 -4.70
N ARG A 230 19.60 1.90 -4.49
CA ARG A 230 20.03 2.45 -3.18
C ARG A 230 19.13 3.60 -2.75
N LEU A 231 17.85 3.54 -3.08
CA LEU A 231 16.87 4.59 -2.80
C LEU A 231 16.81 4.90 -1.31
N LEU A 232 16.70 3.86 -0.47
CA LEU A 232 16.64 4.03 0.98
C LEU A 232 17.89 4.75 1.53
N LYS A 233 19.08 4.35 1.07
CA LYS A 233 20.32 4.98 1.49
C LYS A 233 20.40 6.44 1.05
N SER A 234 19.93 6.73 -0.16
CA SER A 234 19.93 8.09 -0.70
C SER A 234 18.97 8.98 0.08
N LEU A 235 17.72 8.52 0.30
CA LEU A 235 16.76 9.23 1.15
C LEU A 235 17.33 9.50 2.54
N ALA A 236 17.95 8.50 3.16
CA ALA A 236 18.52 8.63 4.48
C ALA A 236 19.67 9.68 4.56
N ALA A 237 20.22 10.12 3.44
CA ALA A 237 21.26 11.13 3.43
C ALA A 237 20.74 12.57 3.59
N TYR A 238 19.47 12.85 3.22
CA TYR A 238 18.94 14.22 3.22
C TYR A 238 17.52 14.37 3.76
N ARG A 239 16.75 13.28 3.89
CA ARG A 239 15.37 13.35 4.40
C ARG A 239 15.33 13.26 5.94
N PRO A 240 14.33 13.89 6.58
CA PRO A 240 14.04 13.64 7.99
C PRO A 240 13.84 12.15 8.26
N ARG A 241 14.13 11.72 9.49
CA ARG A 241 14.02 10.33 9.93
C ARG A 241 13.19 10.23 11.20
N ASN A 242 12.58 9.06 11.39
CA ASN A 242 11.99 8.72 12.68
C ASN A 242 13.06 8.27 13.70
N ASP A 243 12.63 7.97 14.93
CA ASP A 243 13.52 7.53 16.02
C ASP A 243 14.25 6.19 15.70
N ALA A 244 13.70 5.39 14.80
CA ALA A 244 14.34 4.16 14.32
C ALA A 244 15.37 4.41 13.19
N GLY A 245 15.56 5.68 12.77
CA GLY A 245 16.48 6.07 11.71
C GLY A 245 15.95 5.85 10.30
N GLU A 246 14.67 5.54 10.14
CA GLU A 246 14.03 5.34 8.84
C GLU A 246 13.70 6.69 8.18
N PRO A 247 14.12 6.95 6.93
CA PRO A 247 13.85 8.21 6.25
C PRO A 247 12.37 8.33 5.85
N HIS A 248 11.86 9.56 5.91
CA HIS A 248 10.49 9.87 5.52
C HIS A 248 10.38 10.10 4.01
N PHE A 249 9.30 9.58 3.39
CA PHE A 249 8.95 9.85 2.00
C PHE A 249 7.47 9.57 1.74
N GLY A 250 6.70 10.61 1.37
CA GLY A 250 5.25 10.58 1.28
C GLY A 250 4.56 10.62 2.65
N VAL A 251 3.25 10.62 2.64
CA VAL A 251 2.42 10.78 3.85
C VAL A 251 1.34 9.71 3.94
N TYR A 252 0.89 9.46 5.15
CA TYR A 252 -0.27 8.62 5.43
C TYR A 252 -1.58 9.39 5.20
N GLY A 253 -2.70 8.68 5.20
CA GLY A 253 -4.03 9.25 5.19
C GLY A 253 -5.08 8.24 5.66
N GLN A 254 -6.22 8.78 6.06
CA GLN A 254 -7.40 8.04 6.49
C GLN A 254 -8.59 8.46 5.64
N VAL A 255 -9.39 7.51 5.20
CA VAL A 255 -10.69 7.81 4.57
C VAL A 255 -11.63 8.26 5.68
N ILE A 256 -12.17 9.47 5.56
CA ILE A 256 -13.13 10.03 6.52
C ILE A 256 -14.55 10.07 5.97
N ASP A 257 -14.68 10.04 4.64
CA ASP A 257 -15.96 9.87 3.96
C ASP A 257 -15.71 9.10 2.66
N ALA A 258 -16.44 8.03 2.46
CA ALA A 258 -16.52 7.29 1.21
C ALA A 258 -17.97 7.32 0.77
N SER A 259 -18.31 8.18 -0.17
CA SER A 259 -19.64 8.18 -0.78
C SER A 259 -19.89 6.78 -1.31
N ARG A 260 -20.93 6.13 -0.79
CA ARG A 260 -21.31 4.81 -1.27
C ARG A 260 -21.86 4.98 -2.68
N GLY A 261 -21.01 4.71 -3.67
CA GLY A 261 -21.43 4.60 -5.06
C GLY A 261 -22.29 3.35 -5.28
#